data_a81a46666986bab2e8f0cc3dee8fd773
#
_entry.id   a81a46666986bab2e8f0cc3dee8fd773
#
_cell.length_a   1.000
_cell.length_b   1.000
_cell.length_c   1.000
_cell.angle_alpha   90.00
_cell.angle_beta   90.00
_cell.angle_gamma   90.00
#
_symmetry.space_group_name_H-M   'P 1'
#
loop_
_entity.id
_entity.type
_entity.pdbx_description
1 polymer ?
#
loop_
_entity_poly.entity_id
_entity_poly.type
_entity_poly.pdbx_seq_one_letter_code
_entity_poly.pdbx_strand_id
1 'polypeptide(L)'
;MHRYDLISCHDCGVLYRKRPLRPREKARCIRCRSVLYRGAHARGASAELSKVVALTLGAAFVFLIAQFFPIVELDVNGLTSSATLLGSIRVLWSEQMHIVATMVFLFTILFPAIELGSLLYVALGLRGGVKVPGFNRVLRAVQTAREWGMTEVLMIGILITVVKMTSLATVLPQPGLFAFGALTLMLAIVVSFDPKALWNLGDDLTRQALPGIRYKAFAPGEKVVPCHACGLVAPPLGKGKHLACVRCGTALHVRKPDSINRTWALLIAAMILYIPANLLPVMVTYSLFGAQNDTIMSGVVLFWTSGSKGLAIIIFIASVVVPMLKLGVLALLAFTAQRRSRWRPRQRTILYRMVEFIGRWSMLDIFVVTLTVALVRFKSLAVITAGPGALAFGAVVVLTMLAAMQFDPRLIWDPVDGQVPGEEEPVVVANTGNNTVIGEQHV
;
A
#
# COMPACT_ATOMS: atom_id res chain seq x y z
N MET A 1 -5.60 1.82 -34.47
CA MET A 1 -5.25 1.15 -33.21
C MET A 1 -6.35 1.40 -32.19
N HIS A 2 -6.86 0.35 -31.54
CA HIS A 2 -7.86 0.53 -30.49
C HIS A 2 -7.21 1.05 -29.21
N ARG A 3 -7.85 2.02 -28.52
CA ARG A 3 -7.35 2.65 -27.26
C ARG A 3 -7.05 1.66 -26.14
N TYR A 4 -7.62 0.46 -26.19
CA TYR A 4 -7.47 -0.58 -25.17
C TYR A 4 -6.31 -1.55 -25.44
N ASP A 5 -5.67 -1.45 -26.60
CA ASP A 5 -4.59 -2.35 -26.98
C ASP A 5 -3.23 -1.90 -26.45
N LEU A 6 -3.14 -0.68 -25.89
CA LEU A 6 -1.89 -0.14 -25.36
C LEU A 6 -1.86 -0.21 -23.84
N ILE A 7 -0.68 -0.52 -23.29
CA ILE A 7 -0.38 -0.46 -21.88
C ILE A 7 0.99 0.19 -21.66
N SER A 8 1.09 1.06 -20.67
CA SER A 8 2.36 1.67 -20.27
C SER A 8 2.93 0.96 -19.05
N CYS A 9 4.23 0.77 -19.01
CA CYS A 9 4.92 0.31 -17.82
C CYS A 9 4.92 1.42 -16.77
N HIS A 10 4.46 1.09 -15.55
CA HIS A 10 4.38 2.04 -14.44
C HIS A 10 5.77 2.58 -14.04
N ASP A 11 6.81 1.75 -14.09
CA ASP A 11 8.13 2.08 -13.55
C ASP A 11 9.08 2.73 -14.55
N CYS A 12 8.99 2.39 -15.84
CA CYS A 12 9.90 2.94 -16.87
C CYS A 12 9.19 3.75 -17.96
N GLY A 13 7.85 3.75 -18.01
CA GLY A 13 7.09 4.54 -18.96
C GLY A 13 6.95 3.96 -20.37
N VAL A 14 7.66 2.87 -20.71
CA VAL A 14 7.61 2.27 -22.05
C VAL A 14 6.21 1.77 -22.37
N LEU A 15 5.76 2.00 -23.60
CA LEU A 15 4.45 1.59 -24.11
C LEU A 15 4.56 0.22 -24.77
N TYR A 16 3.56 -0.61 -24.52
CA TYR A 16 3.45 -1.95 -25.12
C TYR A 16 2.05 -2.16 -25.68
N ARG A 17 1.95 -3.00 -26.72
CA ARG A 17 0.68 -3.50 -27.22
C ARG A 17 0.22 -4.68 -26.39
N LYS A 18 -1.02 -4.66 -25.88
CA LYS A 18 -1.61 -5.79 -25.16
C LYS A 18 -1.83 -6.95 -26.13
N ARG A 19 -1.44 -8.15 -25.68
CA ARG A 19 -1.77 -9.42 -26.37
C ARG A 19 -2.62 -10.26 -25.43
N PRO A 20 -3.52 -11.11 -25.96
CA PRO A 20 -4.25 -12.06 -25.13
C PRO A 20 -3.24 -13.03 -24.50
N LEU A 21 -3.33 -13.23 -23.20
CA LEU A 21 -2.52 -14.17 -22.44
C LEU A 21 -3.36 -15.36 -22.01
N ARG A 22 -2.72 -16.52 -21.91
CA ARG A 22 -3.33 -17.70 -21.31
C ARG A 22 -3.59 -17.48 -19.81
N PRO A 23 -4.55 -18.21 -19.20
CA PRO A 23 -4.77 -18.16 -17.77
C PRO A 23 -3.46 -18.46 -17.01
N ARG A 24 -3.16 -17.67 -15.97
CA ARG A 24 -1.94 -17.71 -15.14
C ARG A 24 -0.66 -17.15 -15.78
N GLU A 25 -0.64 -16.82 -17.07
CA GLU A 25 0.49 -16.11 -17.68
C GLU A 25 0.59 -14.68 -17.18
N LYS A 26 1.82 -14.14 -17.12
CA LYS A 26 2.12 -12.78 -16.71
C LYS A 26 2.93 -12.07 -17.78
N ALA A 27 2.43 -10.95 -18.29
CA ALA A 27 3.22 -10.08 -19.15
C ALA A 27 4.20 -9.27 -18.28
N ARG A 28 5.46 -9.23 -18.68
CA ARG A 28 6.51 -8.47 -18.01
C ARG A 28 7.16 -7.47 -18.95
N CYS A 29 7.49 -6.31 -18.43
CA CYS A 29 8.26 -5.30 -19.15
C CYS A 29 9.65 -5.84 -19.47
N ILE A 30 10.08 -5.79 -20.73
CA ILE A 30 11.43 -6.25 -21.15
C ILE A 30 12.50 -5.39 -20.48
N ARG A 31 12.27 -4.07 -20.38
CA ARG A 31 13.24 -3.11 -19.89
C ARG A 31 13.50 -3.21 -18.38
N CYS A 32 12.45 -3.15 -17.56
CA CYS A 32 12.58 -3.12 -16.10
C CYS A 32 12.05 -4.38 -15.40
N ARG A 33 11.50 -5.36 -16.13
CA ARG A 33 10.92 -6.63 -15.64
C ARG A 33 9.72 -6.49 -14.70
N SER A 34 9.07 -5.32 -14.61
CA SER A 34 7.81 -5.19 -13.87
C SER A 34 6.68 -5.98 -14.51
N VAL A 35 5.75 -6.45 -13.70
CA VAL A 35 4.53 -7.11 -14.20
C VAL A 35 3.62 -6.03 -14.77
N LEU A 36 3.24 -6.18 -16.04
CA LEU A 36 2.33 -5.25 -16.73
C LEU A 36 0.87 -5.64 -16.52
N TYR A 37 0.54 -6.90 -16.79
CA TYR A 37 -0.80 -7.47 -16.57
C TYR A 37 -0.72 -9.00 -16.50
N ARG A 38 -1.81 -9.62 -16.05
CA ARG A 38 -1.94 -11.08 -15.92
C ARG A 38 -3.03 -11.56 -16.87
N GLY A 39 -2.88 -12.76 -17.39
CA GLY A 39 -3.91 -13.43 -18.16
C GLY A 39 -5.15 -13.68 -17.29
N ALA A 40 -6.31 -13.21 -17.72
CA ALA A 40 -7.57 -13.52 -17.08
C ALA A 40 -7.95 -14.99 -17.33
N HIS A 41 -8.66 -15.61 -16.36
CA HIS A 41 -9.25 -16.93 -16.60
C HIS A 41 -10.33 -16.78 -17.68
N ALA A 42 -10.43 -17.78 -18.55
CA ALA A 42 -11.42 -17.83 -19.63
C ALA A 42 -12.90 -17.92 -19.16
N ARG A 43 -13.16 -17.83 -17.86
CA ARG A 43 -14.50 -17.75 -17.31
C ARG A 43 -15.05 -16.36 -17.57
N GLY A 44 -16.27 -16.30 -18.11
CA GLY A 44 -16.91 -15.03 -18.52
C GLY A 44 -16.85 -13.95 -17.43
N ALA A 45 -16.77 -12.70 -17.84
CA ALA A 45 -16.64 -11.53 -16.95
C ALA A 45 -17.70 -11.51 -15.82
N SER A 46 -18.90 -12.05 -16.08
CA SER A 46 -19.99 -12.18 -15.09
C SER A 46 -19.67 -13.16 -13.95
N ALA A 47 -19.00 -14.28 -14.24
CA ALA A 47 -18.62 -15.26 -13.21
C ALA A 47 -17.50 -14.72 -12.31
N GLU A 48 -16.53 -14.02 -12.86
CA GLU A 48 -15.48 -13.34 -12.11
C GLU A 48 -16.09 -12.25 -11.21
N LEU A 49 -17.01 -11.44 -11.73
CA LEU A 49 -17.69 -10.40 -10.99
C LEU A 49 -18.53 -10.96 -9.82
N SER A 50 -19.23 -12.08 -10.03
CA SER A 50 -19.99 -12.75 -8.96
C SER A 50 -19.10 -13.23 -7.82
N LYS A 51 -17.88 -13.72 -8.12
CA LYS A 51 -16.90 -14.10 -7.09
C LYS A 51 -16.39 -12.89 -6.31
N VAL A 52 -16.11 -11.78 -7.00
CA VAL A 52 -15.70 -10.53 -6.34
C VAL A 52 -16.79 -10.06 -5.38
N VAL A 53 -18.06 -10.05 -5.80
CA VAL A 53 -19.20 -9.65 -4.95
C VAL A 53 -19.31 -10.56 -3.73
N ALA A 54 -19.31 -11.88 -3.92
CA ALA A 54 -19.44 -12.84 -2.81
C ALA A 54 -18.30 -12.71 -1.81
N LEU A 55 -17.05 -12.62 -2.30
CA LEU A 55 -15.88 -12.49 -1.45
C LEU A 55 -15.85 -11.15 -0.71
N THR A 56 -16.18 -10.05 -1.39
CA THR A 56 -16.21 -8.71 -0.76
C THR A 56 -17.32 -8.60 0.28
N LEU A 57 -18.48 -9.21 0.02
CA LEU A 57 -19.59 -9.26 0.99
C LEU A 57 -19.19 -10.09 2.22
N GLY A 58 -18.61 -11.26 2.02
CA GLY A 58 -18.08 -12.08 3.12
C GLY A 58 -17.00 -11.34 3.92
N ALA A 59 -16.07 -10.69 3.25
CA ALA A 59 -15.02 -9.89 3.89
C ALA A 59 -15.61 -8.69 4.68
N ALA A 60 -16.65 -8.02 4.17
CA ALA A 60 -17.33 -6.94 4.88
C ALA A 60 -18.02 -7.46 6.16
N PHE A 61 -18.64 -8.64 6.11
CA PHE A 61 -19.25 -9.24 7.28
C PHE A 61 -18.19 -9.63 8.33
N VAL A 62 -17.11 -10.29 7.93
CA VAL A 62 -16.01 -10.65 8.82
C VAL A 62 -15.31 -9.40 9.38
N PHE A 63 -15.20 -8.32 8.58
CA PHE A 63 -14.68 -7.03 9.03
C PHE A 63 -15.51 -6.47 10.19
N LEU A 64 -16.84 -6.50 10.10
CA LEU A 64 -17.71 -6.06 11.21
C LEU A 64 -17.49 -6.89 12.47
N ILE A 65 -17.41 -8.21 12.34
CA ILE A 65 -17.13 -9.09 13.49
C ILE A 65 -15.80 -8.70 14.14
N ALA A 66 -14.74 -8.49 13.34
CA ALA A 66 -13.42 -8.13 13.84
C ALA A 66 -13.39 -6.77 14.58
N GLN A 67 -14.35 -5.86 14.31
CA GLN A 67 -14.44 -4.58 15.03
C GLN A 67 -15.13 -4.70 16.39
N PHE A 68 -16.11 -5.57 16.52
CA PHE A 68 -16.94 -5.65 17.73
C PHE A 68 -16.39 -6.62 18.77
N PHE A 69 -15.76 -7.70 18.33
CA PHE A 69 -15.24 -8.73 19.24
C PHE A 69 -13.83 -8.42 19.72
N PRO A 70 -13.51 -8.76 21.00
CA PRO A 70 -12.16 -8.62 21.50
C PRO A 70 -11.19 -9.49 20.72
N ILE A 71 -9.97 -8.95 20.51
CA ILE A 71 -8.90 -9.62 19.77
C ILE A 71 -8.14 -10.55 20.70
N VAL A 72 -7.79 -10.02 21.88
CA VAL A 72 -6.97 -10.73 22.89
C VAL A 72 -7.46 -10.34 24.27
N GLU A 73 -7.40 -11.27 25.17
CA GLU A 73 -7.61 -11.08 26.61
C GLU A 73 -6.35 -11.49 27.36
N LEU A 74 -5.91 -10.65 28.27
CA LEU A 74 -4.80 -10.92 29.17
C LEU A 74 -5.35 -11.24 30.56
N ASP A 75 -4.87 -12.33 31.17
CA ASP A 75 -5.12 -12.69 32.55
C ASP A 75 -3.83 -12.64 33.35
N VAL A 76 -3.83 -11.84 34.41
CA VAL A 76 -2.76 -11.73 35.38
C VAL A 76 -3.35 -11.95 36.76
N ASN A 77 -3.16 -13.10 37.36
CA ASN A 77 -3.64 -13.45 38.71
C ASN A 77 -5.16 -13.19 38.92
N GLY A 78 -5.98 -13.50 37.91
CA GLY A 78 -7.43 -13.31 37.96
C GLY A 78 -7.92 -11.89 37.60
N LEU A 79 -7.00 -10.99 37.29
CA LEU A 79 -7.33 -9.68 36.70
C LEU A 79 -7.31 -9.79 35.19
N THR A 80 -8.47 -9.70 34.55
CA THR A 80 -8.59 -9.79 33.10
C THR A 80 -8.66 -8.42 32.45
N SER A 81 -7.93 -8.26 31.35
CA SER A 81 -7.97 -7.08 30.47
C SER A 81 -8.18 -7.50 29.05
N SER A 82 -9.26 -7.06 28.42
CA SER A 82 -9.54 -7.37 27.01
C SER A 82 -9.37 -6.15 26.12
N ALA A 83 -8.81 -6.35 24.94
CA ALA A 83 -8.65 -5.30 23.94
C ALA A 83 -9.45 -5.56 22.68
N THR A 84 -10.31 -4.61 22.32
CA THR A 84 -10.91 -4.50 20.98
C THR A 84 -10.13 -3.45 20.18
N LEU A 85 -10.21 -3.48 18.86
CA LEU A 85 -9.53 -2.50 18.01
C LEU A 85 -10.04 -1.07 18.27
N LEU A 86 -11.35 -0.90 18.34
CA LEU A 86 -11.97 0.39 18.69
C LEU A 86 -11.63 0.84 20.13
N GLY A 87 -11.55 -0.11 21.07
CA GLY A 87 -11.11 0.14 22.42
C GLY A 87 -9.69 0.69 22.46
N SER A 88 -8.77 0.08 21.70
CA SER A 88 -7.37 0.53 21.61
C SER A 88 -7.25 1.98 21.12
N ILE A 89 -8.05 2.33 20.10
CA ILE A 89 -8.08 3.72 19.58
C ILE A 89 -8.62 4.71 20.63
N ARG A 90 -9.70 4.34 21.35
CA ARG A 90 -10.24 5.18 22.44
C ARG A 90 -9.22 5.40 23.57
N VAL A 91 -8.48 4.37 23.90
CA VAL A 91 -7.41 4.44 24.89
C VAL A 91 -6.34 5.45 24.48
N LEU A 92 -5.81 5.34 23.24
CA LEU A 92 -4.82 6.31 22.75
C LEU A 92 -5.38 7.73 22.70
N TRP A 93 -6.65 7.88 22.38
CA TRP A 93 -7.32 9.19 22.38
C TRP A 93 -7.37 9.79 23.77
N SER A 94 -7.70 9.00 24.80
CA SER A 94 -7.71 9.46 26.22
C SER A 94 -6.33 9.78 26.76
N GLU A 95 -5.26 9.16 26.20
CA GLU A 95 -3.86 9.44 26.55
C GLU A 95 -3.28 10.65 25.79
N GLN A 96 -4.12 11.50 25.20
CA GLN A 96 -3.72 12.69 24.42
C GLN A 96 -2.88 12.38 23.16
N MET A 97 -2.84 11.12 22.74
CA MET A 97 -2.13 10.66 21.51
C MET A 97 -3.03 10.73 20.28
N HIS A 98 -3.71 11.87 20.07
CA HIS A 98 -4.72 12.04 19.02
C HIS A 98 -4.20 11.73 17.62
N ILE A 99 -2.94 12.10 17.31
CA ILE A 99 -2.35 11.87 15.98
C ILE A 99 -2.17 10.36 15.73
N VAL A 100 -1.61 9.62 16.70
CA VAL A 100 -1.41 8.17 16.58
C VAL A 100 -2.76 7.45 16.52
N ALA A 101 -3.70 7.82 17.38
CA ALA A 101 -5.07 7.28 17.39
C ALA A 101 -5.76 7.48 16.03
N THR A 102 -5.67 8.68 15.46
CA THR A 102 -6.22 9.00 14.13
C THR A 102 -5.56 8.18 13.03
N MET A 103 -4.24 8.03 13.05
CA MET A 103 -3.50 7.20 12.08
C MET A 103 -3.96 5.74 12.14
N VAL A 104 -4.02 5.16 13.34
CA VAL A 104 -4.49 3.78 13.52
C VAL A 104 -5.92 3.63 13.01
N PHE A 105 -6.83 4.55 13.38
CA PHE A 105 -8.20 4.54 12.87
C PHE A 105 -8.29 4.58 11.34
N LEU A 106 -7.54 5.48 10.71
CA LEU A 106 -7.53 5.62 9.25
C LEU A 106 -7.08 4.34 8.56
N PHE A 107 -5.94 3.77 8.98
CA PHE A 107 -5.31 2.66 8.27
C PHE A 107 -5.95 1.30 8.57
N THR A 108 -6.54 1.11 9.74
CA THR A 108 -7.07 -0.19 10.15
C THR A 108 -8.59 -0.30 10.05
N ILE A 109 -9.30 0.82 10.08
CA ILE A 109 -10.77 0.83 10.02
C ILE A 109 -11.27 1.56 8.78
N LEU A 110 -10.91 2.83 8.60
CA LEU A 110 -11.53 3.67 7.57
C LEU A 110 -11.15 3.22 6.14
N PHE A 111 -9.86 3.01 5.86
CA PHE A 111 -9.46 2.60 4.51
C PHE A 111 -9.96 1.21 4.12
N PRO A 112 -9.88 0.15 4.97
CA PRO A 112 -10.51 -1.14 4.65
C PRO A 112 -12.03 -1.04 4.47
N ALA A 113 -12.72 -0.22 5.28
CA ALA A 113 -14.16 0.00 5.12
C ALA A 113 -14.50 0.68 3.79
N ILE A 114 -13.74 1.71 3.39
CA ILE A 114 -13.89 2.39 2.10
C ILE A 114 -13.60 1.41 0.97
N GLU A 115 -12.55 0.60 1.05
CA GLU A 115 -12.21 -0.38 0.02
C GLU A 115 -13.33 -1.39 -0.17
N LEU A 116 -13.78 -2.05 0.90
CA LEU A 116 -14.84 -3.06 0.85
C LEU A 116 -16.17 -2.47 0.39
N GLY A 117 -16.60 -1.35 0.98
CA GLY A 117 -17.86 -0.70 0.64
C GLY A 117 -17.89 -0.19 -0.79
N SER A 118 -16.80 0.44 -1.24
CA SER A 118 -16.67 0.95 -2.61
C SER A 118 -16.62 -0.17 -3.65
N LEU A 119 -15.88 -1.24 -3.38
CA LEU A 119 -15.82 -2.41 -4.26
C LEU A 119 -17.19 -3.10 -4.37
N LEU A 120 -17.86 -3.28 -3.23
CA LEU A 120 -19.19 -3.90 -3.20
C LEU A 120 -20.20 -3.06 -3.99
N TYR A 121 -20.20 -1.73 -3.79
CA TYR A 121 -21.07 -0.80 -4.50
C TYR A 121 -20.88 -0.87 -6.02
N VAL A 122 -19.63 -0.82 -6.48
CA VAL A 122 -19.32 -0.90 -7.93
C VAL A 122 -19.63 -2.28 -8.49
N ALA A 123 -19.25 -3.35 -7.79
CA ALA A 123 -19.41 -4.72 -8.28
C ALA A 123 -20.89 -5.13 -8.35
N LEU A 124 -21.73 -4.70 -7.40
CA LEU A 124 -23.19 -4.92 -7.44
C LEU A 124 -23.84 -4.17 -8.62
N GLY A 125 -23.46 -2.91 -8.84
CA GLY A 125 -23.96 -2.13 -9.98
C GLY A 125 -23.61 -2.77 -11.32
N LEU A 126 -22.33 -3.15 -11.51
CA LEU A 126 -21.88 -3.83 -12.72
C LEU A 126 -22.56 -5.19 -12.93
N ARG A 127 -22.82 -5.94 -11.85
CA ARG A 127 -23.58 -7.19 -11.91
C ARG A 127 -25.04 -6.95 -12.36
N GLY A 128 -25.65 -5.84 -11.92
CA GLY A 128 -26.97 -5.41 -12.37
C GLY A 128 -26.97 -4.79 -13.78
N GLY A 129 -25.86 -4.77 -14.49
CA GLY A 129 -25.75 -4.18 -15.83
C GLY A 129 -25.81 -2.65 -15.86
N VAL A 130 -25.66 -1.99 -14.71
CA VAL A 130 -25.77 -0.54 -14.56
C VAL A 130 -24.45 0.07 -14.11
N LYS A 131 -24.02 1.14 -14.77
CA LYS A 131 -22.90 1.95 -14.32
C LYS A 131 -23.36 2.89 -13.22
N VAL A 132 -22.94 2.61 -11.98
CA VAL A 132 -23.37 3.37 -10.79
C VAL A 132 -22.96 4.85 -10.84
N PRO A 133 -23.74 5.77 -10.24
CA PRO A 133 -23.35 7.17 -10.15
C PRO A 133 -22.04 7.34 -9.40
N GLY A 134 -21.18 8.26 -9.85
CA GLY A 134 -19.87 8.47 -9.24
C GLY A 134 -18.84 7.36 -9.49
N PHE A 135 -19.10 6.39 -10.38
CA PHE A 135 -18.26 5.23 -10.70
C PHE A 135 -16.75 5.52 -10.71
N ASN A 136 -16.35 6.57 -11.43
CA ASN A 136 -14.92 6.92 -11.54
C ASN A 136 -14.33 7.45 -10.23
N ARG A 137 -15.13 8.17 -9.41
CA ARG A 137 -14.68 8.68 -8.09
C ARG A 137 -14.55 7.54 -7.11
N VAL A 138 -15.52 6.62 -7.10
CA VAL A 138 -15.52 5.45 -6.21
C VAL A 138 -14.34 4.53 -6.52
N LEU A 139 -14.07 4.21 -7.79
CA LEU A 139 -12.92 3.38 -8.15
C LEU A 139 -11.57 4.05 -7.83
N ARG A 140 -11.48 5.38 -7.89
CA ARG A 140 -10.28 6.09 -7.40
C ARG A 140 -10.13 5.96 -5.89
N ALA A 141 -11.24 6.08 -5.15
CA ALA A 141 -11.23 5.87 -3.69
C ALA A 141 -10.75 4.46 -3.33
N VAL A 142 -11.17 3.42 -4.07
CA VAL A 142 -10.65 2.05 -3.92
C VAL A 142 -9.13 2.00 -4.07
N GLN A 143 -8.57 2.67 -5.09
CA GLN A 143 -7.12 2.66 -5.31
C GLN A 143 -6.37 3.33 -4.16
N THR A 144 -6.82 4.52 -3.75
CA THR A 144 -6.22 5.22 -2.60
C THR A 144 -6.35 4.39 -1.32
N ALA A 145 -7.53 3.81 -1.07
CA ALA A 145 -7.73 2.96 0.11
C ALA A 145 -6.80 1.75 0.12
N ARG A 146 -6.53 1.11 -1.03
CA ARG A 146 -5.59 -0.01 -1.15
C ARG A 146 -4.13 0.37 -0.88
N GLU A 147 -3.73 1.59 -1.24
CA GLU A 147 -2.37 2.06 -0.97
C GLU A 147 -2.12 2.26 0.52
N TRP A 148 -3.17 2.65 1.28
CA TRP A 148 -3.12 2.99 2.69
C TRP A 148 -3.72 1.93 3.63
N GLY A 149 -4.47 0.95 3.12
CA GLY A 149 -5.00 -0.16 3.90
C GLY A 149 -3.88 -1.10 4.36
N MET A 150 -3.73 -1.28 5.66
CA MET A 150 -2.60 -2.02 6.27
C MET A 150 -3.06 -3.12 7.21
N THR A 151 -4.16 -3.79 6.89
CA THR A 151 -4.70 -4.89 7.70
C THR A 151 -3.73 -6.06 7.87
N GLU A 152 -2.93 -6.36 6.83
CA GLU A 152 -1.91 -7.41 6.88
C GLU A 152 -0.81 -7.09 7.91
N VAL A 153 -0.37 -5.83 7.93
CA VAL A 153 0.67 -5.36 8.85
C VAL A 153 0.14 -5.35 10.29
N LEU A 154 -1.12 -4.92 10.49
CA LEU A 154 -1.77 -4.96 11.79
C LEU A 154 -1.88 -6.41 12.31
N MET A 155 -2.25 -7.39 11.47
CA MET A 155 -2.32 -8.79 11.87
C MET A 155 -0.99 -9.30 12.42
N ILE A 156 0.12 -8.96 11.76
CA ILE A 156 1.46 -9.31 12.25
C ILE A 156 1.80 -8.54 13.53
N GLY A 157 1.38 -7.27 13.64
CA GLY A 157 1.51 -6.50 14.87
C GLY A 157 0.79 -7.15 16.05
N ILE A 158 -0.43 -7.66 15.84
CA ILE A 158 -1.18 -8.40 16.84
C ILE A 158 -0.40 -9.66 17.28
N LEU A 159 0.08 -10.47 16.32
CA LEU A 159 0.84 -11.69 16.62
C LEU A 159 2.12 -11.40 17.42
N ILE A 160 2.87 -10.36 17.04
CA ILE A 160 4.07 -9.94 17.78
C ILE A 160 3.72 -9.48 19.19
N THR A 161 2.63 -8.70 19.34
CA THR A 161 2.16 -8.25 20.66
C THR A 161 1.75 -9.41 21.54
N VAL A 162 1.03 -10.39 20.98
CA VAL A 162 0.64 -11.62 21.69
C VAL A 162 1.89 -12.36 22.16
N VAL A 163 2.84 -12.65 21.29
CA VAL A 163 4.11 -13.34 21.64
C VAL A 163 4.89 -12.55 22.70
N LYS A 164 4.92 -11.21 22.59
CA LYS A 164 5.58 -10.37 23.59
C LYS A 164 4.91 -10.46 24.97
N MET A 165 3.58 -10.56 25.01
CA MET A 165 2.83 -10.60 26.26
C MET A 165 2.83 -11.97 26.93
N THR A 166 3.06 -13.07 26.22
CA THR A 166 3.13 -14.42 26.81
C THR A 166 4.23 -14.58 27.86
N SER A 167 5.24 -13.74 27.84
CA SER A 167 6.28 -13.70 28.89
C SER A 167 5.85 -12.98 30.17
N LEU A 168 4.74 -12.21 30.14
CA LEU A 168 4.28 -11.37 31.23
C LEU A 168 2.93 -11.81 31.81
N ALA A 169 2.08 -12.43 30.99
CA ALA A 169 0.71 -12.78 31.32
C ALA A 169 0.24 -14.02 30.55
N THR A 170 -0.81 -14.67 31.04
CA THR A 170 -1.52 -15.67 30.24
C THR A 170 -2.37 -14.95 29.18
N VAL A 171 -2.10 -15.28 27.92
CA VAL A 171 -2.78 -14.65 26.78
C VAL A 171 -3.85 -15.61 26.25
N LEU A 172 -5.10 -15.15 26.29
CA LEU A 172 -6.25 -15.90 25.79
C LEU A 172 -6.67 -15.32 24.43
N PRO A 173 -6.52 -16.07 23.33
CA PRO A 173 -6.99 -15.62 22.02
C PRO A 173 -8.52 -15.58 21.99
N GLN A 174 -9.08 -14.46 21.56
CA GLN A 174 -10.51 -14.21 21.50
C GLN A 174 -11.03 -14.30 20.03
N PRO A 175 -12.37 -14.43 19.80
CA PRO A 175 -12.94 -14.56 18.46
C PRO A 175 -12.53 -13.47 17.47
N GLY A 176 -12.28 -12.24 17.95
CA GLY A 176 -11.82 -11.12 17.13
C GLY A 176 -10.48 -11.39 16.44
N LEU A 177 -9.56 -12.13 17.06
CA LEU A 177 -8.29 -12.52 16.46
C LEU A 177 -8.48 -13.41 15.23
N PHE A 178 -9.32 -14.42 15.34
CA PHE A 178 -9.62 -15.33 14.23
C PHE A 178 -10.37 -14.63 13.11
N ALA A 179 -11.34 -13.77 13.46
CA ALA A 179 -12.05 -12.94 12.49
C ALA A 179 -11.07 -12.00 11.74
N PHE A 180 -10.12 -11.39 12.44
CA PHE A 180 -9.12 -10.52 11.84
C PHE A 180 -8.16 -11.29 10.93
N GLY A 181 -7.76 -12.52 11.32
CA GLY A 181 -6.97 -13.43 10.48
C GLY A 181 -7.71 -13.82 9.19
N ALA A 182 -8.98 -14.22 9.31
CA ALA A 182 -9.82 -14.53 8.16
C ALA A 182 -10.01 -13.30 7.24
N LEU A 183 -10.24 -12.12 7.81
CA LEU A 183 -10.34 -10.87 7.07
C LEU A 183 -9.07 -10.59 6.26
N THR A 184 -7.90 -10.75 6.86
CA THR A 184 -6.61 -10.52 6.19
C THR A 184 -6.45 -11.44 4.98
N LEU A 185 -6.78 -12.72 5.11
CA LEU A 185 -6.74 -13.67 3.99
C LEU A 185 -7.77 -13.30 2.90
N MET A 186 -8.99 -12.93 3.27
CA MET A 186 -10.01 -12.51 2.31
C MET A 186 -9.61 -11.24 1.57
N LEU A 187 -9.07 -10.24 2.27
CA LEU A 187 -8.55 -9.01 1.65
C LEU A 187 -7.38 -9.29 0.70
N ALA A 188 -6.45 -10.18 1.07
CA ALA A 188 -5.35 -10.58 0.18
C ALA A 188 -5.86 -11.16 -1.15
N ILE A 189 -6.96 -11.92 -1.10
CA ILE A 189 -7.62 -12.43 -2.31
C ILE A 189 -8.32 -11.29 -3.06
N VAL A 190 -9.05 -10.41 -2.36
CA VAL A 190 -9.73 -9.24 -2.97
C VAL A 190 -8.73 -8.31 -3.65
N VAL A 191 -7.58 -8.04 -3.03
CA VAL A 191 -6.52 -7.20 -3.60
C VAL A 191 -5.90 -7.82 -4.85
N SER A 192 -5.97 -9.14 -5.02
CA SER A 192 -5.48 -9.81 -6.24
C SER A 192 -6.29 -9.47 -7.50
N PHE A 193 -7.53 -8.96 -7.34
CA PHE A 193 -8.33 -8.44 -8.45
C PHE A 193 -7.86 -7.04 -8.84
N ASP A 194 -7.54 -6.84 -10.12
CA ASP A 194 -7.13 -5.53 -10.63
C ASP A 194 -8.35 -4.61 -10.79
N PRO A 195 -8.42 -3.47 -10.06
CA PRO A 195 -9.49 -2.48 -10.22
C PRO A 195 -9.61 -1.94 -11.65
N LYS A 196 -8.52 -1.97 -12.42
CA LYS A 196 -8.51 -1.53 -13.83
C LYS A 196 -9.44 -2.38 -14.70
N ALA A 197 -9.64 -3.67 -14.34
CA ALA A 197 -10.59 -4.54 -15.02
C ALA A 197 -12.03 -4.05 -14.86
N LEU A 198 -12.40 -3.47 -13.70
CA LEU A 198 -13.74 -2.92 -13.47
C LEU A 198 -14.03 -1.70 -14.36
N TRP A 199 -13.00 -0.86 -14.65
CA TRP A 199 -13.18 0.22 -15.64
C TRP A 199 -13.47 -0.33 -17.04
N ASN A 200 -12.81 -1.41 -17.45
CA ASN A 200 -13.05 -2.03 -18.76
C ASN A 200 -14.48 -2.58 -18.85
N LEU A 201 -14.92 -3.29 -17.81
CA LEU A 201 -16.31 -3.78 -17.72
C LEU A 201 -17.36 -2.64 -17.78
N GLY A 202 -17.11 -1.55 -17.04
CA GLY A 202 -17.99 -0.38 -17.08
C GLY A 202 -18.06 0.29 -18.44
N ASP A 203 -16.96 0.28 -19.22
CA ASP A 203 -16.96 0.80 -20.58
C ASP A 203 -17.67 -0.14 -21.57
N ASP A 204 -17.53 -1.46 -21.38
CA ASP A 204 -18.23 -2.44 -22.23
C ASP A 204 -19.74 -2.31 -22.06
N LEU A 205 -20.24 -2.11 -20.84
CA LEU A 205 -21.65 -1.81 -20.59
C LEU A 205 -22.10 -0.50 -21.25
N THR A 206 -21.27 0.55 -21.19
CA THR A 206 -21.59 1.83 -21.84
C THR A 206 -21.63 1.69 -23.36
N ARG A 207 -20.77 0.87 -23.96
CA ARG A 207 -20.77 0.58 -25.41
C ARG A 207 -22.01 -0.20 -25.85
N GLN A 208 -22.46 -1.15 -25.04
CA GLN A 208 -23.70 -1.90 -25.30
C GLN A 208 -24.94 -0.99 -25.25
N ALA A 209 -24.97 -0.04 -24.30
CA ALA A 209 -26.03 0.93 -24.17
C ALA A 209 -26.05 2.01 -25.27
N LEU A 210 -24.88 2.34 -25.85
CA LEU A 210 -24.68 3.38 -26.85
C LEU A 210 -23.82 2.88 -28.02
N PRO A 211 -24.33 2.04 -28.91
CA PRO A 211 -23.57 1.39 -29.98
C PRO A 211 -22.96 2.34 -31.02
N GLY A 212 -23.35 3.61 -31.05
CA GLY A 212 -22.82 4.64 -31.97
C GLY A 212 -21.52 5.32 -31.53
N ILE A 213 -21.03 5.12 -30.31
CA ILE A 213 -19.79 5.75 -29.82
C ILE A 213 -18.58 5.00 -30.38
N ARG A 214 -18.08 5.43 -31.53
CA ARG A 214 -16.77 5.00 -32.07
C ARG A 214 -15.65 5.79 -31.35
N TYR A 215 -14.87 5.10 -30.53
CA TYR A 215 -13.63 5.68 -30.02
C TYR A 215 -12.64 5.86 -31.19
N LYS A 216 -12.26 7.12 -31.42
CA LYS A 216 -11.34 7.48 -32.50
C LYS A 216 -10.02 6.74 -32.36
N ALA A 217 -9.55 6.10 -33.41
CA ALA A 217 -8.21 5.53 -33.48
C ALA A 217 -7.18 6.67 -33.34
N PHE A 218 -6.00 6.38 -32.79
CA PHE A 218 -4.91 7.38 -32.70
C PHE A 218 -4.35 7.66 -34.10
N ALA A 219 -4.08 8.94 -34.36
CA ALA A 219 -3.29 9.32 -35.53
C ALA A 219 -1.81 8.96 -35.29
N PRO A 220 -1.05 8.53 -36.31
CA PRO A 220 0.38 8.39 -36.19
C PRO A 220 1.01 9.71 -35.70
N GLY A 221 1.90 9.64 -34.70
CA GLY A 221 2.54 10.83 -34.13
C GLY A 221 1.71 11.58 -33.07
N GLU A 222 0.49 11.16 -32.74
CA GLU A 222 -0.31 11.76 -31.67
C GLU A 222 0.29 11.46 -30.30
N LYS A 223 0.57 12.51 -29.50
CA LYS A 223 1.10 12.36 -28.15
C LYS A 223 0.06 11.70 -27.23
N VAL A 224 0.37 10.52 -26.71
CA VAL A 224 -0.45 9.80 -25.77
C VAL A 224 0.15 9.81 -24.37
N VAL A 225 -0.71 9.92 -23.34
CA VAL A 225 -0.29 9.94 -21.94
C VAL A 225 -1.01 8.81 -21.19
N PRO A 226 -0.29 7.95 -20.47
CA PRO A 226 -0.90 6.91 -19.66
C PRO A 226 -1.53 7.51 -18.41
N CYS A 227 -2.78 7.17 -18.15
CA CYS A 227 -3.46 7.56 -16.92
C CYS A 227 -3.00 6.65 -15.78
N HIS A 228 -2.46 7.23 -14.71
CA HIS A 228 -2.02 6.49 -13.52
C HIS A 228 -3.20 5.84 -12.75
N ALA A 229 -4.39 6.44 -12.79
CA ALA A 229 -5.55 5.93 -12.10
C ALA A 229 -6.22 4.76 -12.86
N CYS A 230 -6.73 4.98 -14.07
CA CYS A 230 -7.48 3.93 -14.78
C CYS A 230 -6.65 3.09 -15.77
N GLY A 231 -5.36 3.42 -15.94
CA GLY A 231 -4.45 2.71 -16.85
C GLY A 231 -4.71 2.92 -18.34
N LEU A 232 -5.67 3.79 -18.72
CA LEU A 232 -5.94 4.10 -20.12
C LEU A 232 -4.78 4.89 -20.72
N VAL A 233 -4.29 4.45 -21.87
CA VAL A 233 -3.32 5.21 -22.69
C VAL A 233 -4.12 5.93 -23.77
N ALA A 234 -4.13 7.25 -23.72
CA ALA A 234 -4.94 8.06 -24.64
C ALA A 234 -4.36 9.48 -24.79
N PRO A 235 -4.70 10.18 -25.88
CA PRO A 235 -4.48 11.62 -25.95
C PRO A 235 -5.22 12.31 -24.79
N PRO A 236 -4.57 13.27 -24.12
CA PRO A 236 -5.19 13.96 -22.99
C PRO A 236 -6.28 14.94 -23.50
N LEU A 237 -7.30 15.17 -22.68
CA LEU A 237 -8.25 16.27 -22.86
C LEU A 237 -7.65 17.56 -22.27
N GLY A 238 -7.82 18.68 -22.97
CA GLY A 238 -7.34 20.00 -22.52
C GLY A 238 -6.03 20.41 -23.20
N LYS A 239 -5.62 21.64 -22.90
CA LYS A 239 -4.41 22.25 -23.46
C LYS A 239 -3.49 22.74 -22.34
N GLY A 240 -2.18 22.70 -22.58
CA GLY A 240 -1.18 23.21 -21.65
C GLY A 240 -1.04 22.39 -20.38
N LYS A 241 -1.13 23.03 -19.21
CA LYS A 241 -0.92 22.38 -17.89
C LYS A 241 -2.15 21.60 -17.36
N HIS A 242 -3.33 21.82 -17.93
CA HIS A 242 -4.59 21.21 -17.46
C HIS A 242 -5.00 20.05 -18.37
N LEU A 243 -4.26 18.96 -18.31
CA LEU A 243 -4.57 17.74 -19.02
C LEU A 243 -5.43 16.82 -18.15
N ALA A 244 -6.52 16.28 -18.69
CA ALA A 244 -7.39 15.37 -17.98
C ALA A 244 -7.57 14.06 -18.76
N CYS A 245 -7.78 12.96 -18.03
CA CYS A 245 -8.08 11.67 -18.62
C CYS A 245 -9.51 11.64 -19.20
N VAL A 246 -9.64 11.25 -20.46
CA VAL A 246 -10.94 11.13 -21.17
C VAL A 246 -11.89 10.13 -20.50
N ARG A 247 -11.36 9.17 -19.74
CA ARG A 247 -12.14 8.08 -19.12
C ARG A 247 -12.57 8.41 -17.70
N CYS A 248 -11.62 8.79 -16.85
CA CYS A 248 -11.87 8.95 -15.42
C CYS A 248 -11.81 10.40 -14.93
N GLY A 249 -11.44 11.36 -15.79
CA GLY A 249 -11.36 12.79 -15.45
C GLY A 249 -10.17 13.14 -14.51
N THR A 250 -9.26 12.21 -14.22
CA THR A 250 -8.10 12.49 -13.38
C THR A 250 -7.12 13.40 -14.12
N ALA A 251 -6.51 14.36 -13.40
CA ALA A 251 -5.46 15.19 -13.95
C ALA A 251 -4.27 14.34 -14.44
N LEU A 252 -3.85 14.55 -15.67
CA LEU A 252 -2.76 13.83 -16.30
C LEU A 252 -1.48 14.65 -16.27
N HIS A 253 -0.40 14.00 -15.95
CA HIS A 253 0.94 14.57 -16.02
C HIS A 253 1.87 13.58 -16.73
N VAL A 254 2.68 14.05 -17.65
CA VAL A 254 3.71 13.24 -18.31
C VAL A 254 4.70 12.71 -17.26
N ARG A 255 5.08 13.58 -16.30
CA ARG A 255 5.86 13.26 -15.09
C ARG A 255 5.18 13.92 -13.90
N LYS A 256 5.33 13.35 -12.69
CA LYS A 256 4.82 14.00 -11.47
C LYS A 256 5.45 15.38 -11.30
N PRO A 257 4.64 16.45 -11.13
CA PRO A 257 5.18 17.79 -10.99
C PRO A 257 6.00 17.90 -9.70
N ASP A 258 7.17 18.55 -9.80
CA ASP A 258 8.09 18.80 -8.67
C ASP A 258 8.46 17.57 -7.84
N SER A 259 8.45 16.38 -8.48
CA SER A 259 8.67 15.10 -7.80
C SER A 259 9.95 15.11 -6.95
N ILE A 260 11.09 15.58 -7.49
CA ILE A 260 12.37 15.57 -6.78
C ILE A 260 12.36 16.51 -5.57
N ASN A 261 11.87 17.76 -5.74
CA ASN A 261 11.85 18.73 -4.65
C ASN A 261 10.91 18.29 -3.51
N ARG A 262 9.73 17.77 -3.84
CA ARG A 262 8.79 17.23 -2.85
C ARG A 262 9.37 16.03 -2.12
N THR A 263 10.03 15.13 -2.84
CA THR A 263 10.70 13.97 -2.23
C THR A 263 11.79 14.42 -1.27
N TRP A 264 12.65 15.39 -1.65
CA TRP A 264 13.69 15.93 -0.77
C TRP A 264 13.11 16.62 0.47
N ALA A 265 12.09 17.45 0.31
CA ALA A 265 11.45 18.12 1.44
C ALA A 265 10.92 17.13 2.48
N LEU A 266 10.22 16.07 2.03
CA LEU A 266 9.71 15.03 2.90
C LEU A 266 10.82 14.18 3.54
N LEU A 267 11.89 13.88 2.79
CA LEU A 267 13.04 13.14 3.32
C LEU A 267 13.81 13.92 4.38
N ILE A 268 14.05 15.21 4.15
CA ILE A 268 14.74 16.08 5.13
C ILE A 268 13.91 16.17 6.41
N ALA A 269 12.59 16.41 6.28
CA ALA A 269 11.71 16.41 7.43
C ALA A 269 11.73 15.08 8.20
N ALA A 270 11.72 13.95 7.47
CA ALA A 270 11.81 12.62 8.08
C ALA A 270 13.16 12.38 8.78
N MET A 271 14.29 12.82 8.18
CA MET A 271 15.62 12.70 8.80
C MET A 271 15.73 13.53 10.09
N ILE A 272 15.17 14.75 10.11
CA ILE A 272 15.17 15.60 11.30
C ILE A 272 14.34 14.93 12.41
N LEU A 273 13.15 14.41 12.09
CA LEU A 273 12.28 13.75 13.07
C LEU A 273 12.80 12.37 13.51
N TYR A 274 13.67 11.74 12.72
CA TYR A 274 14.26 10.45 13.09
C TYR A 274 15.17 10.56 14.33
N ILE A 275 15.79 11.71 14.56
CA ILE A 275 16.61 11.97 15.75
C ILE A 275 15.77 11.86 17.04
N PRO A 276 14.73 12.68 17.24
CA PRO A 276 13.88 12.57 18.43
C PRO A 276 13.13 11.24 18.51
N ALA A 277 12.79 10.59 17.38
CA ALA A 277 12.15 9.28 17.39
C ALA A 277 12.98 8.17 18.07
N ASN A 278 14.32 8.28 18.02
CA ASN A 278 15.23 7.32 18.66
C ASN A 278 15.71 7.76 20.06
N LEU A 279 15.70 9.06 20.36
CA LEU A 279 16.16 9.59 21.63
C LEU A 279 15.05 9.69 22.69
N LEU A 280 13.82 10.00 22.26
CA LEU A 280 12.70 10.14 23.18
C LEU A 280 12.08 8.77 23.53
N PRO A 281 11.47 8.62 24.72
CA PRO A 281 10.80 7.40 25.09
C PRO A 281 9.58 7.16 24.17
N VAL A 282 9.49 5.94 23.66
CA VAL A 282 8.34 5.47 22.85
C VAL A 282 7.21 5.01 23.75
N MET A 283 7.56 4.44 24.92
CA MET A 283 6.63 4.01 25.95
C MET A 283 7.11 4.46 27.31
N VAL A 284 6.16 4.77 28.19
CA VAL A 284 6.42 5.03 29.62
C VAL A 284 5.63 4.01 30.41
N THR A 285 6.32 3.19 31.18
CA THR A 285 5.72 2.15 32.02
C THR A 285 5.67 2.65 33.45
N TYR A 286 4.48 2.83 33.99
CA TYR A 286 4.26 3.13 35.40
C TYR A 286 4.00 1.82 36.14
N SER A 287 4.80 1.50 37.13
CA SER A 287 4.68 0.33 37.99
C SER A 287 4.75 0.74 39.46
N LEU A 288 4.47 -0.20 40.38
CA LEU A 288 4.61 0.01 41.83
C LEU A 288 6.04 0.41 42.23
N PHE A 289 7.03 0.12 41.39
CA PHE A 289 8.46 0.43 41.66
C PHE A 289 8.93 1.73 41.01
N GLY A 290 8.04 2.49 40.36
CA GLY A 290 8.35 3.76 39.71
C GLY A 290 8.00 3.82 38.22
N ALA A 291 8.38 4.94 37.57
CA ALA A 291 8.19 5.18 36.16
C ALA A 291 9.47 4.80 35.38
N GLN A 292 9.35 3.94 34.38
CA GLN A 292 10.42 3.57 33.47
C GLN A 292 10.15 4.12 32.09
N ASN A 293 11.14 4.82 31.52
CA ASN A 293 11.08 5.38 30.18
C ASN A 293 11.75 4.42 29.18
N ASP A 294 10.97 3.84 28.27
CA ASP A 294 11.48 2.88 27.31
C ASP A 294 11.63 3.52 25.93
N THR A 295 12.87 3.63 25.46
CA THR A 295 13.21 3.98 24.09
C THR A 295 13.20 2.72 23.22
N ILE A 296 13.23 2.89 21.89
CA ILE A 296 13.34 1.74 20.97
C ILE A 296 14.55 0.88 21.33
N MET A 297 15.69 1.53 21.60
CA MET A 297 16.96 0.83 21.86
C MET A 297 16.97 0.15 23.21
N SER A 298 16.39 0.76 24.27
CA SER A 298 16.28 0.11 25.58
C SER A 298 15.42 -1.16 25.50
N GLY A 299 14.33 -1.13 24.70
CA GLY A 299 13.51 -2.30 24.46
C GLY A 299 14.27 -3.43 23.75
N VAL A 300 15.09 -3.13 22.75
CA VAL A 300 15.96 -4.13 22.08
C VAL A 300 16.94 -4.75 23.06
N VAL A 301 17.62 -3.94 23.88
CA VAL A 301 18.57 -4.41 24.89
C VAL A 301 17.88 -5.29 25.93
N LEU A 302 16.70 -4.88 26.41
CA LEU A 302 15.91 -5.65 27.38
C LEU A 302 15.58 -7.06 26.85
N PHE A 303 15.08 -7.16 25.60
CA PHE A 303 14.78 -8.48 25.02
C PHE A 303 16.01 -9.31 24.72
N TRP A 304 17.14 -8.66 24.42
CA TRP A 304 18.42 -9.35 24.24
C TRP A 304 18.93 -9.97 25.55
N THR A 305 18.88 -9.21 26.65
CA THR A 305 19.33 -9.66 27.97
C THR A 305 18.38 -10.65 28.63
N SER A 306 17.06 -10.55 28.34
CA SER A 306 16.06 -11.52 28.85
C SER A 306 16.03 -12.86 28.10
N GLY A 307 16.98 -13.10 27.16
CA GLY A 307 17.10 -14.36 26.43
C GLY A 307 16.25 -14.45 25.16
N SER A 308 15.34 -13.51 24.90
CA SER A 308 14.47 -13.48 23.72
C SER A 308 15.17 -12.85 22.51
N LYS A 309 16.36 -13.37 22.14
CA LYS A 309 17.23 -12.81 21.10
C LYS A 309 16.55 -12.65 19.74
N GLY A 310 15.71 -13.62 19.35
CA GLY A 310 14.97 -13.56 18.09
C GLY A 310 14.03 -12.35 18.01
N LEU A 311 13.32 -12.06 19.10
CA LEU A 311 12.41 -10.90 19.18
C LEU A 311 13.21 -9.58 19.17
N ALA A 312 14.34 -9.51 19.89
CA ALA A 312 15.23 -8.35 19.88
C ALA A 312 15.72 -8.00 18.46
N ILE A 313 16.14 -9.02 17.68
CA ILE A 313 16.60 -8.86 16.30
C ILE A 313 15.47 -8.34 15.40
N ILE A 314 14.27 -8.90 15.51
CA ILE A 314 13.09 -8.46 14.72
C ILE A 314 12.77 -6.99 15.00
N ILE A 315 12.71 -6.60 16.27
CA ILE A 315 12.44 -5.22 16.66
C ILE A 315 13.54 -4.29 16.16
N PHE A 316 14.81 -4.64 16.34
CA PHE A 316 15.93 -3.82 15.86
C PHE A 316 15.88 -3.61 14.34
N ILE A 317 15.65 -4.68 13.58
CA ILE A 317 15.54 -4.57 12.11
C ILE A 317 14.35 -3.69 11.72
N ALA A 318 13.17 -3.92 12.29
CA ALA A 318 11.95 -3.20 11.92
C ALA A 318 12.03 -1.71 12.27
N SER A 319 12.51 -1.37 13.48
CA SER A 319 12.43 -0.01 14.04
C SER A 319 13.66 0.84 13.72
N VAL A 320 14.84 0.23 13.48
CA VAL A 320 16.07 0.99 13.22
C VAL A 320 16.57 0.76 11.80
N VAL A 321 16.82 -0.50 11.40
CA VAL A 321 17.47 -0.80 10.11
C VAL A 321 16.55 -0.42 8.93
N VAL A 322 15.29 -0.77 8.98
CA VAL A 322 14.33 -0.53 7.88
C VAL A 322 14.10 0.97 7.64
N PRO A 323 13.83 1.83 8.64
CA PRO A 323 13.70 3.27 8.40
C PRO A 323 14.99 3.91 7.86
N MET A 324 16.16 3.55 8.41
CA MET A 324 17.44 4.05 7.89
C MET A 324 17.69 3.62 6.44
N LEU A 325 17.41 2.36 6.11
CA LEU A 325 17.54 1.85 4.74
C LEU A 325 16.63 2.60 3.78
N LYS A 326 15.36 2.85 4.17
CA LYS A 326 14.40 3.62 3.37
C LYS A 326 14.89 5.05 3.11
N LEU A 327 15.31 5.76 4.16
CA LEU A 327 15.85 7.11 4.04
C LEU A 327 17.07 7.15 3.11
N GLY A 328 18.03 6.24 3.30
CA GLY A 328 19.24 6.16 2.48
C GLY A 328 18.96 5.81 1.02
N VAL A 329 18.10 4.83 0.76
CA VAL A 329 17.76 4.42 -0.62
C VAL A 329 16.96 5.52 -1.33
N LEU A 330 15.96 6.13 -0.68
CA LEU A 330 15.21 7.23 -1.29
C LEU A 330 16.10 8.45 -1.56
N ALA A 331 16.99 8.79 -0.65
CA ALA A 331 17.99 9.85 -0.86
C ALA A 331 18.90 9.54 -2.05
N LEU A 332 19.41 8.31 -2.15
CA LEU A 332 20.21 7.84 -3.29
C LEU A 332 19.44 7.95 -4.61
N LEU A 333 18.17 7.52 -4.62
CA LEU A 333 17.32 7.58 -5.81
C LEU A 333 17.03 9.03 -6.22
N ALA A 334 16.67 9.91 -5.29
CA ALA A 334 16.42 11.32 -5.54
C ALA A 334 17.68 12.04 -6.05
N PHE A 335 18.83 11.80 -5.41
CA PHE A 335 20.12 12.37 -5.80
C PHE A 335 20.57 11.92 -7.19
N THR A 336 20.49 10.63 -7.48
CA THR A 336 20.87 10.09 -8.80
C THR A 336 19.90 10.50 -9.90
N ALA A 337 18.60 10.67 -9.62
CA ALA A 337 17.62 11.22 -10.56
C ALA A 337 17.89 12.70 -10.83
N GLN A 338 18.18 13.50 -9.80
CA GLN A 338 18.53 14.92 -9.92
C GLN A 338 19.79 15.15 -10.78
N ARG A 339 20.81 14.29 -10.60
CA ARG A 339 22.04 14.30 -11.40
C ARG A 339 21.91 13.65 -12.78
N ARG A 340 20.72 13.25 -13.19
CA ARG A 340 20.48 12.53 -14.45
C ARG A 340 21.47 11.39 -14.70
N SER A 341 21.79 10.62 -13.65
CA SER A 341 22.78 9.55 -13.70
C SER A 341 22.28 8.36 -14.54
N ARG A 342 23.13 7.83 -15.41
CA ARG A 342 22.88 6.61 -16.21
C ARG A 342 23.30 5.33 -15.52
N TRP A 343 23.79 5.42 -14.27
CA TRP A 343 24.29 4.27 -13.53
C TRP A 343 23.16 3.31 -13.19
N ARG A 344 23.26 2.08 -13.68
CA ARG A 344 22.42 0.90 -13.36
C ARG A 344 20.92 1.18 -13.16
N PRO A 345 20.16 1.71 -14.13
CA PRO A 345 18.78 2.15 -13.97
C PRO A 345 17.86 1.02 -13.54
N ARG A 346 18.08 -0.20 -14.01
CA ARG A 346 17.31 -1.39 -13.63
C ARG A 346 17.48 -1.73 -12.14
N GLN A 347 18.69 -1.66 -11.57
CA GLN A 347 18.90 -1.93 -10.15
C GLN A 347 18.25 -0.86 -9.28
N ARG A 348 18.34 0.43 -9.66
CA ARG A 348 17.65 1.52 -9.00
C ARG A 348 16.13 1.34 -9.00
N THR A 349 15.55 0.86 -10.09
CA THR A 349 14.12 0.54 -10.16
C THR A 349 13.75 -0.63 -9.23
N ILE A 350 14.62 -1.64 -9.09
CA ILE A 350 14.41 -2.72 -8.12
C ILE A 350 14.47 -2.19 -6.69
N LEU A 351 15.46 -1.34 -6.36
CA LEU A 351 15.57 -0.69 -5.05
C LEU A 351 14.32 0.15 -4.73
N TYR A 352 13.80 0.92 -5.69
CA TYR A 352 12.55 1.67 -5.51
C TYR A 352 11.39 0.75 -5.13
N ARG A 353 11.19 -0.36 -5.85
CA ARG A 353 10.13 -1.35 -5.54
C ARG A 353 10.31 -2.00 -4.17
N MET A 354 11.56 -2.27 -3.78
CA MET A 354 11.85 -2.80 -2.44
C MET A 354 11.44 -1.80 -1.37
N VAL A 355 11.78 -0.52 -1.53
CA VAL A 355 11.40 0.53 -0.59
C VAL A 355 9.88 0.71 -0.54
N GLU A 356 9.19 0.68 -1.67
CA GLU A 356 7.74 0.76 -1.75
C GLU A 356 7.07 -0.44 -1.05
N PHE A 357 7.58 -1.66 -1.25
CA PHE A 357 7.09 -2.86 -0.57
C PHE A 357 7.33 -2.79 0.95
N ILE A 358 8.57 -2.51 1.37
CA ILE A 358 8.97 -2.43 2.78
C ILE A 358 8.29 -1.23 3.47
N GLY A 359 7.92 -0.20 2.70
CA GLY A 359 7.28 1.00 3.22
C GLY A 359 6.05 0.72 4.05
N ARG A 360 5.21 -0.20 3.63
CA ARG A 360 4.00 -0.62 4.35
C ARG A 360 4.30 -1.31 5.67
N TRP A 361 5.37 -2.09 5.72
CA TRP A 361 5.78 -2.85 6.92
C TRP A 361 6.33 -1.97 8.05
N SER A 362 6.78 -0.76 7.74
CA SER A 362 7.28 0.18 8.76
C SER A 362 6.22 0.66 9.76
N MET A 363 4.93 0.46 9.48
CA MET A 363 3.84 0.77 10.42
C MET A 363 3.68 -0.27 11.52
N LEU A 364 4.38 -1.40 11.43
CA LEU A 364 4.29 -2.51 12.37
C LEU A 364 4.51 -2.07 13.81
N ASP A 365 5.56 -1.27 14.06
CA ASP A 365 5.94 -0.84 15.40
C ASP A 365 4.87 0.04 16.04
N ILE A 366 4.22 0.91 15.27
CA ILE A 366 3.12 1.75 15.75
C ILE A 366 1.95 0.88 16.21
N PHE A 367 1.63 -0.15 15.43
CA PHE A 367 0.56 -1.08 15.79
C PHE A 367 0.90 -1.90 17.04
N VAL A 368 2.16 -2.37 17.17
CA VAL A 368 2.63 -3.08 18.36
C VAL A 368 2.56 -2.18 19.60
N VAL A 369 3.03 -0.94 19.53
CA VAL A 369 2.95 0.01 20.63
C VAL A 369 1.48 0.28 21.00
N THR A 370 0.63 0.56 20.00
CA THR A 370 -0.81 0.83 20.21
C THR A 370 -1.51 -0.32 20.94
N LEU A 371 -1.28 -1.55 20.48
CA LEU A 371 -1.88 -2.74 21.08
C LEU A 371 -1.33 -3.01 22.48
N THR A 372 -0.02 -2.82 22.69
CA THR A 372 0.60 -2.98 24.00
C THR A 372 0.02 -2.00 25.01
N VAL A 373 -0.09 -0.72 24.66
CA VAL A 373 -0.69 0.34 25.49
C VAL A 373 -2.17 0.01 25.80
N ALA A 374 -2.90 -0.55 24.86
CA ALA A 374 -4.30 -0.90 25.06
C ALA A 374 -4.50 -2.12 25.95
N LEU A 375 -3.61 -3.13 25.82
CA LEU A 375 -3.70 -4.39 26.56
C LEU A 375 -3.21 -4.27 27.99
N VAL A 376 -2.10 -3.57 28.24
CA VAL A 376 -1.49 -3.49 29.57
C VAL A 376 -2.08 -2.33 30.35
N ARG A 377 -3.30 -2.53 30.85
CA ARG A 377 -4.03 -1.58 31.71
C ARG A 377 -4.53 -2.27 32.97
N PHE A 378 -3.62 -2.78 33.76
CA PHE A 378 -3.93 -3.30 35.07
C PHE A 378 -3.86 -2.16 36.07
N LYS A 379 -5.01 -1.48 36.34
CA LYS A 379 -5.14 -0.27 37.16
C LYS A 379 -4.39 -0.30 38.49
N SER A 380 -4.13 -1.47 39.04
CA SER A 380 -3.47 -1.66 40.33
C SER A 380 -1.99 -2.11 40.23
N LEU A 381 -1.52 -2.62 39.06
CA LEU A 381 -0.20 -3.25 38.94
C LEU A 381 0.74 -2.53 37.98
N ALA A 382 0.26 -2.21 36.78
CA ALA A 382 1.05 -1.52 35.76
C ALA A 382 0.17 -0.80 34.76
N VAL A 383 0.59 0.38 34.33
CA VAL A 383 -0.03 1.14 33.23
C VAL A 383 1.08 1.54 32.27
N ILE A 384 0.91 1.16 30.98
CA ILE A 384 1.80 1.58 29.91
C ILE A 384 1.13 2.72 29.15
N THR A 385 1.81 3.85 29.02
CA THR A 385 1.40 4.99 28.20
C THR A 385 2.35 5.17 27.02
N ALA A 386 1.83 5.65 25.89
CA ALA A 386 2.67 5.97 24.77
C ALA A 386 3.45 7.27 25.02
N GLY A 387 4.74 7.26 24.74
CA GLY A 387 5.62 8.41 24.91
C GLY A 387 5.72 9.29 23.65
N PRO A 388 6.33 10.49 23.74
CA PRO A 388 6.51 11.40 22.62
C PRO A 388 7.35 10.82 21.47
N GLY A 389 8.21 9.86 21.76
CA GLY A 389 8.99 9.12 20.74
C GLY A 389 8.11 8.35 19.75
N ALA A 390 6.97 7.81 20.23
CA ALA A 390 6.01 7.10 19.35
C ALA A 390 5.40 8.04 18.29
N LEU A 391 5.12 9.28 18.66
CA LEU A 391 4.58 10.29 17.75
C LEU A 391 5.63 10.71 16.70
N ALA A 392 6.86 10.97 17.12
CA ALA A 392 7.97 11.30 16.23
C ALA A 392 8.25 10.13 15.25
N PHE A 393 8.28 8.91 15.76
CA PHE A 393 8.48 7.70 14.94
C PHE A 393 7.33 7.51 13.92
N GLY A 394 6.09 7.67 14.34
CA GLY A 394 4.93 7.62 13.45
C GLY A 394 5.01 8.64 12.33
N ALA A 395 5.41 9.87 12.66
CA ALA A 395 5.61 10.92 11.66
C ALA A 395 6.71 10.56 10.66
N VAL A 396 7.85 9.99 11.10
CA VAL A 396 8.93 9.50 10.21
C VAL A 396 8.41 8.45 9.25
N VAL A 397 7.63 7.49 9.73
CA VAL A 397 7.09 6.41 8.89
C VAL A 397 6.15 6.97 7.82
N VAL A 398 5.24 7.87 8.18
CA VAL A 398 4.32 8.52 7.22
C VAL A 398 5.07 9.38 6.22
N LEU A 399 6.02 10.22 6.67
CA LEU A 399 6.78 11.08 5.79
C LEU A 399 7.63 10.29 4.79
N THR A 400 8.28 9.19 5.21
CA THR A 400 9.03 8.33 4.30
C THR A 400 8.13 7.60 3.30
N MET A 401 6.90 7.25 3.69
CA MET A 401 5.92 6.65 2.80
C MET A 401 5.43 7.68 1.77
N LEU A 402 5.10 8.89 2.20
CA LEU A 402 4.73 10.00 1.32
C LEU A 402 5.88 10.36 0.36
N ALA A 403 7.13 10.37 0.85
CA ALA A 403 8.31 10.61 0.00
C ALA A 403 8.44 9.56 -1.10
N ALA A 404 8.25 8.28 -0.79
CA ALA A 404 8.25 7.19 -1.77
C ALA A 404 7.12 7.35 -2.80
N MET A 405 5.92 7.75 -2.37
CA MET A 405 4.77 8.00 -3.24
C MET A 405 4.95 9.24 -4.14
N GLN A 406 5.66 10.28 -3.68
CA GLN A 406 5.94 11.48 -4.49
C GLN A 406 7.04 11.25 -5.52
N PHE A 407 7.94 10.32 -5.28
CA PHE A 407 9.00 10.00 -6.24
C PHE A 407 8.41 9.39 -7.52
N ASP A 408 8.86 9.86 -8.68
CA ASP A 408 8.50 9.29 -9.99
C ASP A 408 9.62 8.35 -10.48
N PRO A 409 9.44 7.01 -10.45
CA PRO A 409 10.48 6.06 -10.84
C PRO A 409 10.89 6.20 -12.32
N ARG A 410 10.04 6.78 -13.15
CA ARG A 410 10.33 7.02 -14.58
C ARG A 410 11.47 8.01 -14.79
N LEU A 411 11.73 8.91 -13.81
CA LEU A 411 12.87 9.83 -13.85
C LEU A 411 14.24 9.12 -13.86
N ILE A 412 14.29 7.87 -13.38
CA ILE A 412 15.49 7.02 -13.42
C ILE A 412 15.88 6.69 -14.87
N TRP A 413 14.90 6.64 -15.78
CA TRP A 413 15.06 6.20 -17.15
C TRP A 413 15.20 7.35 -18.16
N ASP A 414 14.78 8.56 -17.82
CA ASP A 414 14.86 9.75 -18.71
C ASP A 414 16.27 9.99 -19.28
N PRO A 415 17.38 9.81 -18.53
CA PRO A 415 18.73 10.02 -19.10
C PRO A 415 19.13 8.94 -20.13
N VAL A 416 18.45 7.81 -20.12
CA VAL A 416 18.72 6.70 -21.05
C VAL A 416 17.87 6.85 -22.31
N ASP A 417 16.65 7.40 -22.20
CA ASP A 417 15.72 7.60 -23.31
C ASP A 417 16.18 8.72 -24.27
N GLY A 418 16.94 9.71 -23.79
CA GLY A 418 17.45 10.82 -24.62
C GLY A 418 18.52 10.44 -25.64
N GLN A 419 18.83 9.15 -25.84
CA GLN A 419 19.86 8.66 -26.76
C GLN A 419 19.41 7.56 -27.73
N VAL A 420 18.10 7.29 -27.82
CA VAL A 420 17.62 6.36 -28.87
C VAL A 420 17.21 7.21 -30.09
N PRO A 421 18.11 7.42 -31.06
CA PRO A 421 17.68 7.81 -32.40
C PRO A 421 17.01 6.59 -33.01
N GLY A 422 15.76 6.72 -33.39
CA GLY A 422 15.01 5.92 -34.34
C GLY A 422 15.63 4.63 -34.89
N GLU A 423 15.79 3.61 -34.09
CA GLU A 423 15.94 2.25 -34.58
C GLU A 423 14.77 1.41 -34.04
N GLU A 424 13.93 1.03 -34.98
CA GLU A 424 12.91 0.00 -34.80
C GLU A 424 13.61 -1.32 -34.47
N GLU A 425 13.79 -1.64 -33.18
CA GLU A 425 14.16 -3.01 -32.82
C GLU A 425 12.92 -3.91 -32.85
N PRO A 426 13.00 -5.05 -33.59
CA PRO A 426 11.89 -5.97 -33.66
C PRO A 426 11.63 -6.65 -32.33
N VAL A 427 10.37 -6.85 -32.09
CA VAL A 427 9.78 -7.54 -30.96
C VAL A 427 10.39 -8.91 -30.75
N VAL A 428 11.09 -9.11 -29.67
CA VAL A 428 11.52 -10.43 -29.23
C VAL A 428 10.54 -10.94 -28.14
N VAL A 429 9.75 -11.93 -28.53
CA VAL A 429 8.98 -12.73 -27.57
C VAL A 429 9.91 -13.80 -27.01
N ALA A 430 10.43 -13.59 -25.81
CA ALA A 430 11.17 -14.63 -25.11
C ALA A 430 10.19 -15.49 -24.30
N ASN A 431 10.00 -16.71 -24.73
CA ASN A 431 9.23 -17.72 -24.03
C ASN A 431 10.19 -18.46 -23.07
N THR A 432 10.28 -18.01 -21.84
CA THR A 432 11.00 -18.74 -20.78
C THR A 432 9.96 -19.32 -19.84
N GLY A 433 9.74 -20.64 -19.90
CA GLY A 433 8.77 -21.46 -19.19
C GLY A 433 8.03 -20.76 -18.04
N ASN A 434 6.72 -20.67 -18.09
CA ASN A 434 5.78 -20.01 -17.18
C ASN A 434 5.77 -18.45 -17.12
N ASN A 435 6.64 -17.73 -17.81
CA ASN A 435 6.64 -16.28 -17.86
C ASN A 435 6.75 -15.77 -19.30
N THR A 436 5.68 -15.27 -19.87
CA THR A 436 5.69 -14.65 -21.21
C THR A 436 6.18 -13.21 -21.09
N VAL A 437 7.28 -12.89 -21.74
CA VAL A 437 7.82 -11.51 -21.85
C VAL A 437 7.36 -10.94 -23.19
N ILE A 438 6.67 -9.82 -23.17
CA ILE A 438 6.13 -9.15 -24.36
C ILE A 438 6.86 -7.84 -24.59
N GLY A 439 7.35 -7.61 -25.77
CA GLY A 439 7.94 -6.36 -26.19
C GLY A 439 7.62 -6.02 -27.65
N GLU A 440 6.88 -4.97 -27.83
CA GLU A 440 6.81 -4.15 -29.04
C GLU A 440 6.86 -2.69 -28.61
N GLN A 441 7.91 -1.99 -29.00
CA GLN A 441 7.95 -0.54 -28.90
C GLN A 441 7.26 0.03 -30.15
N HIS A 442 6.25 0.88 -29.95
CA HIS A 442 5.76 1.77 -30.99
C HIS A 442 5.91 3.19 -30.48
N VAL A 443 6.61 3.98 -31.26
CA VAL A 443 6.75 5.43 -31.19
C VAL A 443 5.41 6.11 -31.46
#